data_34f225b07abb04cb3ddb2f010095375a
#
_entry.id   34f225b07abb04cb3ddb2f010095375a
#
_cell.length_a   1.000
_cell.length_b   1.000
_cell.length_c   1.000
_cell.angle_alpha   90.00
_cell.angle_beta   90.00
_cell.angle_gamma   90.00
#
_symmetry.space_group_name_H-M   'P 1'
#
loop_
_entity.id
_entity.type
_entity.pdbx_description
1 polymer ?
#
loop_
_entity_poly.entity_id
_entity_poly.type
_entity_poly.pdbx_seq_one_letter_code
_entity_poly.pdbx_strand_id
1 'polypeptide(L)'
;LLRIAMRGVCHQIGQKLSFAKVSSDYRSAQIRSALRLLTLAGIVIPVIATSGNGVPLDAEANELVAKYLFLDSGLLLAILHLDGSSPQRLIELIMAGSPQDVVNKGSITEMVAGLELMRYKEPIQRHTMHYWQQSGASIAEVDYLEAKDARVIPIEVKSGTQGGMKSLWQFMRSKHLCSGVRTSLENFGSINYVDALDGGATRYISIIPLYALSRF
;
A
#
# COMPACT_ATOMS: atom_id res chain seq x y z
N LEU A 1 25.72 -4.06 -1.89
CA LEU A 1 24.72 -3.01 -2.06
C LEU A 1 23.29 -3.57 -2.17
N LEU A 2 23.02 -4.59 -3.05
CA LEU A 2 21.67 -5.18 -3.21
C LEU A 2 21.07 -5.69 -1.88
N ARG A 3 21.86 -6.43 -1.08
CA ARG A 3 21.42 -6.88 0.26
C ARG A 3 21.07 -5.71 1.19
N ILE A 4 21.82 -4.63 1.12
CA ILE A 4 21.57 -3.42 1.93
C ILE A 4 20.25 -2.77 1.47
N ALA A 5 20.05 -2.65 0.16
CA ALA A 5 18.81 -2.12 -0.39
C ALA A 5 17.58 -2.99 0.01
N MET A 6 17.70 -4.32 -0.07
CA MET A 6 16.65 -5.25 0.36
C MET A 6 16.31 -5.08 1.85
N ARG A 7 17.33 -5.02 2.72
CA ARG A 7 17.12 -4.77 4.16
C ARG A 7 16.48 -3.40 4.40
N GLY A 8 16.91 -2.38 3.65
CA GLY A 8 16.31 -1.04 3.72
C GLY A 8 14.83 -1.02 3.35
N VAL A 9 14.42 -1.77 2.34
CA VAL A 9 13.01 -1.96 1.98
C VAL A 9 12.27 -2.66 3.12
N CYS A 10 12.86 -3.73 3.67
CA CYS A 10 12.26 -4.50 4.74
C CYS A 10 11.97 -3.66 5.99
N HIS A 11 12.93 -2.82 6.41
CA HIS A 11 12.77 -1.96 7.59
C HIS A 11 11.83 -0.77 7.35
N GLN A 12 11.50 -0.45 6.11
CA GLN A 12 10.62 0.65 5.73
C GLN A 12 9.37 0.16 4.97
N ILE A 13 9.00 -1.12 5.16
CA ILE A 13 7.79 -1.68 4.53
C ILE A 13 6.55 -0.86 4.92
N GLY A 14 5.66 -0.59 3.96
CA GLY A 14 4.48 0.25 4.17
C GLY A 14 4.78 1.74 4.38
N GLN A 15 6.03 2.18 4.21
CA GLN A 15 6.42 3.58 4.35
C GLN A 15 7.09 4.10 3.08
N LYS A 16 6.96 5.40 2.82
CA LYS A 16 7.80 6.08 1.83
C LYS A 16 9.27 5.79 2.12
N LEU A 17 9.98 5.24 1.14
CA LEU A 17 11.38 4.89 1.32
C LEU A 17 12.26 6.13 1.47
N SER A 18 12.99 6.20 2.56
CA SER A 18 14.04 7.18 2.81
C SER A 18 15.40 6.56 2.51
N PHE A 19 16.09 7.03 1.48
CA PHE A 19 17.41 6.52 1.12
C PHE A 19 18.44 6.68 2.24
N ALA A 20 18.37 7.76 3.02
CA ALA A 20 19.24 7.99 4.16
C ALA A 20 19.08 6.95 5.28
N LYS A 21 17.86 6.39 5.41
CA LYS A 21 17.58 5.30 6.37
C LYS A 21 18.00 3.93 5.85
N VAL A 22 18.29 3.78 4.55
CA VAL A 22 18.78 2.52 3.98
C VAL A 22 20.25 2.32 4.34
N SER A 23 21.09 3.33 4.13
CA SER A 23 22.50 3.31 4.50
C SER A 23 23.11 4.71 4.42
N SER A 24 23.99 5.01 5.37
CA SER A 24 24.86 6.21 5.35
C SER A 24 26.08 6.04 4.43
N ASP A 25 26.48 4.80 4.12
CA ASP A 25 27.70 4.48 3.41
C ASP A 25 27.58 4.61 1.88
N TYR A 26 26.34 4.69 1.38
CA TYR A 26 26.05 4.76 -0.04
C TYR A 26 25.26 6.01 -0.40
N ARG A 27 25.60 6.62 -1.53
CA ARG A 27 24.85 7.75 -2.08
C ARG A 27 23.45 7.31 -2.51
N SER A 28 22.46 8.19 -2.39
CA SER A 28 21.07 7.91 -2.79
C SER A 28 20.95 7.40 -4.22
N ALA A 29 21.79 7.88 -5.15
CA ALA A 29 21.81 7.40 -6.53
C ALA A 29 22.20 5.92 -6.65
N GLN A 30 23.14 5.45 -5.83
CA GLN A 30 23.58 4.04 -5.81
C GLN A 30 22.48 3.14 -5.24
N ILE A 31 21.82 3.58 -4.16
CA ILE A 31 20.68 2.86 -3.56
C ILE A 31 19.55 2.78 -4.57
N ARG A 32 19.22 3.88 -5.28
CA ARG A 32 18.22 3.89 -6.34
C ARG A 32 18.55 2.92 -7.47
N SER A 33 19.78 2.86 -7.91
CA SER A 33 20.22 1.90 -8.93
C SER A 33 20.07 0.45 -8.45
N ALA A 34 20.38 0.17 -7.18
CA ALA A 34 20.17 -1.15 -6.59
C ALA A 34 18.67 -1.52 -6.53
N LEU A 35 17.80 -0.59 -6.12
CA LEU A 35 16.35 -0.80 -6.10
C LEU A 35 15.80 -1.04 -7.51
N ARG A 36 16.28 -0.29 -8.51
CA ARG A 36 15.90 -0.53 -9.92
C ARG A 36 16.28 -1.95 -10.37
N LEU A 37 17.48 -2.44 -10.02
CA LEU A 37 17.87 -3.81 -10.33
C LEU A 37 16.98 -4.84 -9.64
N LEU A 38 16.65 -4.62 -8.37
CA LEU A 38 15.74 -5.49 -7.61
C LEU A 38 14.32 -5.48 -8.21
N THR A 39 13.86 -4.34 -8.71
CA THR A 39 12.58 -4.21 -9.42
C THR A 39 12.60 -4.94 -10.76
N LEU A 40 13.67 -4.80 -11.54
CA LEU A 40 13.84 -5.51 -12.80
C LEU A 40 13.92 -7.02 -12.61
N ALA A 41 14.51 -7.45 -11.50
CA ALA A 41 14.57 -8.86 -11.12
C ALA A 41 13.25 -9.40 -10.53
N GLY A 42 12.23 -8.56 -10.39
CA GLY A 42 10.94 -8.95 -9.81
C GLY A 42 10.97 -9.27 -8.31
N ILE A 43 12.00 -8.82 -7.59
CA ILE A 43 12.15 -9.07 -6.15
C ILE A 43 11.35 -8.05 -5.34
N VAL A 44 11.37 -6.79 -5.76
CA VAL A 44 10.59 -5.71 -5.16
C VAL A 44 9.71 -5.01 -6.18
N ILE A 45 8.59 -4.49 -5.72
CA ILE A 45 7.58 -3.80 -6.52
C ILE A 45 7.48 -2.37 -6.01
N PRO A 46 7.72 -1.35 -6.83
CA PRO A 46 7.50 0.03 -6.44
C PRO A 46 6.01 0.37 -6.44
N VAL A 47 5.57 1.09 -5.42
CA VAL A 47 4.28 1.78 -5.34
C VAL A 47 4.57 3.26 -5.38
N ILE A 48 4.21 3.94 -6.45
CA ILE A 48 4.66 5.29 -6.76
C ILE A 48 3.64 6.32 -6.30
N ALA A 49 4.10 7.41 -5.70
CA ALA A 49 3.22 8.49 -5.30
C ALA A 49 2.63 9.19 -6.54
N THR A 50 1.32 9.46 -6.51
CA THR A 50 0.65 10.26 -7.53
C THR A 50 -0.28 11.28 -6.88
N SER A 51 -0.57 12.38 -7.59
CA SER A 51 -1.54 13.37 -7.13
C SER A 51 -2.97 12.85 -7.17
N GLY A 52 -3.26 11.89 -8.04
CA GLY A 52 -4.56 11.22 -8.12
C GLY A 52 -5.71 12.15 -8.54
N ASN A 53 -5.45 13.15 -9.38
CA ASN A 53 -6.48 14.07 -9.87
C ASN A 53 -7.38 13.45 -10.94
N GLY A 54 -6.95 12.33 -11.53
CA GLY A 54 -7.69 11.64 -12.60
C GLY A 54 -6.91 10.47 -13.17
N VAL A 55 -7.36 9.93 -14.28
CA VAL A 55 -6.72 8.86 -15.02
C VAL A 55 -6.12 9.39 -16.32
N PRO A 56 -4.97 8.88 -16.78
CA PRO A 56 -4.17 7.81 -16.17
C PRO A 56 -3.39 8.28 -14.93
N LEU A 57 -3.28 7.42 -13.92
CA LEU A 57 -2.56 7.73 -12.67
C LEU A 57 -1.07 8.01 -12.89
N ASP A 58 -0.47 7.38 -13.90
CA ASP A 58 0.95 7.57 -14.27
C ASP A 58 1.26 9.00 -14.74
N ALA A 59 0.26 9.75 -15.24
CA ALA A 59 0.48 11.10 -15.75
C ALA A 59 0.99 12.08 -14.68
N GLU A 60 0.68 11.80 -13.40
CA GLU A 60 1.08 12.64 -12.27
C GLU A 60 1.95 11.88 -11.27
N ALA A 61 2.50 10.74 -11.69
CA ALA A 61 3.34 9.90 -10.83
C ALA A 61 4.70 10.55 -10.57
N ASN A 62 5.14 10.52 -9.32
CA ASN A 62 6.46 10.99 -8.91
C ASN A 62 7.36 9.79 -8.56
N GLU A 63 8.13 9.32 -9.54
CA GLU A 63 9.03 8.17 -9.40
C GLU A 63 10.12 8.35 -8.32
N LEU A 64 10.36 9.57 -7.86
CA LEU A 64 11.31 9.85 -6.78
C LEU A 64 10.71 9.56 -5.39
N VAL A 65 9.41 9.36 -5.33
CA VAL A 65 8.65 9.16 -4.10
C VAL A 65 7.90 7.84 -4.20
N ALA A 66 8.45 6.80 -3.60
CA ALA A 66 7.88 5.46 -3.68
C ALA A 66 7.95 4.74 -2.35
N LYS A 67 6.98 3.86 -2.12
CA LYS A 67 7.05 2.72 -1.22
C LYS A 67 7.51 1.50 -2.02
N TYR A 68 7.95 0.46 -1.35
CA TYR A 68 8.32 -0.79 -2.00
C TYR A 68 7.69 -1.97 -1.28
N LEU A 69 7.20 -2.92 -2.05
CA LEU A 69 6.71 -4.21 -1.57
C LEU A 69 7.69 -5.30 -1.99
N PHE A 70 7.74 -6.41 -1.26
CA PHE A 70 8.33 -7.64 -1.79
C PHE A 70 7.29 -8.40 -2.62
N LEU A 71 7.71 -8.99 -3.74
CA LEU A 71 6.83 -9.87 -4.52
C LEU A 71 6.45 -11.13 -3.73
N ASP A 72 7.34 -11.57 -2.85
CA ASP A 72 7.15 -12.75 -2.00
C ASP A 72 7.18 -12.35 -0.51
N SER A 73 6.08 -12.60 0.18
CA SER A 73 5.98 -12.37 1.61
C SER A 73 6.95 -13.25 2.43
N GLY A 74 7.25 -14.46 1.96
CA GLY A 74 8.23 -15.34 2.60
C GLY A 74 9.64 -14.72 2.60
N LEU A 75 10.00 -14.00 1.53
CA LEU A 75 11.28 -13.29 1.48
C LEU A 75 11.36 -12.17 2.52
N LEU A 76 10.28 -11.39 2.69
CA LEU A 76 10.19 -10.39 3.75
C LEU A 76 10.41 -11.03 5.12
N LEU A 77 9.71 -12.14 5.37
CA LEU A 77 9.77 -12.83 6.65
C LEU A 77 11.15 -13.41 6.94
N ALA A 78 11.78 -14.01 5.92
CA ALA A 78 13.15 -14.51 6.05
C ALA A 78 14.15 -13.40 6.39
N ILE A 79 14.02 -12.22 5.78
CA ILE A 79 14.88 -11.07 6.08
C ILE A 79 14.62 -10.53 7.50
N LEU A 80 13.38 -10.59 7.97
CA LEU A 80 13.01 -10.20 9.34
C LEU A 80 13.35 -11.27 10.39
N HIS A 81 13.93 -12.41 9.97
CA HIS A 81 14.21 -13.55 10.85
C HIS A 81 12.97 -14.13 11.54
N LEU A 82 11.82 -14.06 10.85
CA LEU A 82 10.55 -14.65 11.30
C LEU A 82 10.30 -16.03 10.66
N ASP A 83 11.26 -16.52 9.89
CA ASP A 83 11.25 -17.78 9.13
C ASP A 83 11.27 -19.04 10.01
N GLY A 84 11.69 -18.93 11.28
CA GLY A 84 11.59 -20.02 12.28
C GLY A 84 10.15 -20.33 12.73
N SER A 85 9.20 -19.51 12.35
CA SER A 85 7.78 -19.73 12.57
C SER A 85 7.20 -20.43 11.35
N SER A 86 6.39 -21.48 11.54
CA SER A 86 5.67 -22.05 10.41
C SER A 86 4.82 -20.96 9.71
N PRO A 87 4.63 -21.02 8.39
CA PRO A 87 3.76 -20.07 7.69
C PRO A 87 2.37 -19.94 8.32
N GLN A 88 1.84 -21.06 8.88
CA GLN A 88 0.57 -21.08 9.60
C GLN A 88 0.62 -20.22 10.86
N ARG A 89 1.69 -20.34 11.65
CA ARG A 89 1.85 -19.57 12.90
C ARG A 89 2.00 -18.08 12.62
N LEU A 90 2.59 -17.73 11.51
CA LEU A 90 2.69 -16.33 11.10
C LEU A 90 1.33 -15.77 10.68
N ILE A 91 0.56 -16.52 9.89
CA ILE A 91 -0.82 -16.16 9.54
C ILE A 91 -1.65 -16.01 10.81
N GLU A 92 -1.54 -16.93 11.76
CA GLU A 92 -2.21 -16.83 13.06
C GLU A 92 -1.79 -15.58 13.83
N LEU A 93 -0.50 -15.23 13.87
CA LEU A 93 0.00 -14.01 14.50
C LEU A 93 -0.53 -12.74 13.80
N ILE A 94 -0.56 -12.73 12.47
CA ILE A 94 -1.08 -11.59 11.70
C ILE A 94 -2.59 -11.46 11.89
N MET A 95 -3.33 -12.56 11.89
CA MET A 95 -4.79 -12.57 11.97
C MET A 95 -5.30 -12.39 13.41
N ALA A 96 -4.73 -13.10 14.38
CA ALA A 96 -5.19 -13.17 15.76
C ALA A 96 -4.33 -12.37 16.75
N GLY A 97 -3.08 -12.06 16.41
CA GLY A 97 -2.17 -11.31 17.27
C GLY A 97 -2.67 -9.88 17.53
N SER A 98 -2.50 -9.41 18.76
CA SER A 98 -2.77 -8.00 19.06
C SER A 98 -1.78 -7.10 18.30
N PRO A 99 -2.11 -5.83 18.04
CA PRO A 99 -1.15 -4.87 17.46
C PRO A 99 0.14 -4.71 18.26
N GLN A 100 0.12 -5.10 19.56
CA GLN A 100 1.28 -5.08 20.44
C GLN A 100 2.20 -6.31 20.25
N ASP A 101 1.63 -7.42 19.78
CA ASP A 101 2.38 -8.69 19.61
C ASP A 101 3.05 -8.81 18.25
N VAL A 102 2.57 -8.06 17.25
CA VAL A 102 3.10 -8.08 15.87
C VAL A 102 3.53 -6.69 15.44
N VAL A 103 4.81 -6.43 15.56
CA VAL A 103 5.42 -5.20 15.02
C VAL A 103 5.18 -5.15 13.51
N ASN A 104 4.72 -4.01 13.00
CA ASN A 104 4.42 -3.80 11.57
C ASN A 104 3.24 -4.60 10.99
N LYS A 105 2.30 -5.08 11.81
CA LYS A 105 1.10 -5.77 11.32
C LYS A 105 0.39 -5.02 10.19
N GLY A 106 0.21 -3.71 10.34
CA GLY A 106 -0.41 -2.85 9.32
C GLY A 106 0.36 -2.89 8.00
N SER A 107 1.68 -2.72 8.06
CA SER A 107 2.55 -2.69 6.87
C SER A 107 2.61 -4.04 6.14
N ILE A 108 2.57 -5.15 6.87
CA ILE A 108 2.50 -6.50 6.28
C ILE A 108 1.13 -6.69 5.59
N THR A 109 0.05 -6.24 6.24
CA THR A 109 -1.30 -6.30 5.64
C THR A 109 -1.38 -5.44 4.39
N GLU A 110 -0.80 -4.25 4.39
CA GLU A 110 -0.70 -3.38 3.22
C GLU A 110 0.07 -4.06 2.08
N MET A 111 1.19 -4.71 2.38
CA MET A 111 1.93 -5.49 1.38
C MET A 111 1.08 -6.61 0.78
N VAL A 112 0.37 -7.38 1.60
CA VAL A 112 -0.51 -8.46 1.11
C VAL A 112 -1.63 -7.89 0.24
N ALA A 113 -2.22 -6.74 0.62
CA ALA A 113 -3.21 -6.04 -0.20
C ALA A 113 -2.65 -5.66 -1.57
N GLY A 114 -1.43 -5.12 -1.61
CA GLY A 114 -0.75 -4.80 -2.87
C GLY A 114 -0.51 -6.03 -3.76
N LEU A 115 -0.11 -7.14 -3.17
CA LEU A 115 0.05 -8.41 -3.91
C LEU A 115 -1.28 -8.93 -4.45
N GLU A 116 -2.37 -8.83 -3.68
CA GLU A 116 -3.71 -9.19 -4.14
C GLU A 116 -4.19 -8.28 -5.29
N LEU A 117 -3.92 -6.97 -5.24
CA LEU A 117 -4.24 -6.05 -6.33
C LEU A 117 -3.49 -6.40 -7.63
N MET A 118 -2.28 -6.93 -7.54
CA MET A 118 -1.49 -7.36 -8.71
C MET A 118 -1.91 -8.70 -9.29
N ARG A 119 -2.50 -9.58 -8.48
CA ARG A 119 -2.72 -10.99 -8.80
C ARG A 119 -3.53 -11.26 -10.07
N TYR A 120 -4.45 -10.38 -10.41
CA TYR A 120 -5.34 -10.52 -11.58
C TYR A 120 -5.07 -9.50 -12.68
N LYS A 121 -3.97 -8.74 -12.56
CA LYS A 121 -3.56 -7.84 -13.65
C LYS A 121 -2.91 -8.65 -14.77
N GLU A 122 -3.07 -8.18 -16.01
CA GLU A 122 -2.50 -8.81 -17.20
C GLU A 122 -0.98 -9.01 -17.04
N PRO A 123 -0.45 -10.25 -17.11
CA PRO A 123 0.97 -10.50 -16.83
C PRO A 123 1.93 -9.82 -17.81
N ILE A 124 1.44 -9.47 -19.01
CA ILE A 124 2.24 -8.89 -20.10
C ILE A 124 2.38 -7.36 -19.92
N GLN A 125 1.44 -6.72 -19.24
CA GLN A 125 1.50 -5.29 -19.00
C GLN A 125 2.25 -5.00 -17.69
N ARG A 126 3.25 -4.12 -17.77
CA ARG A 126 3.85 -3.57 -16.54
C ARG A 126 2.83 -2.66 -15.89
N HIS A 127 2.20 -3.14 -14.85
CA HIS A 127 1.31 -2.34 -14.03
C HIS A 127 2.13 -1.57 -13.00
N THR A 128 2.07 -0.24 -13.08
CA THR A 128 2.56 0.63 -12.02
C THR A 128 1.53 0.66 -10.91
N MET A 129 1.96 0.47 -9.68
CA MET A 129 1.10 0.65 -8.50
C MET A 129 1.24 2.07 -7.98
N HIS A 130 0.14 2.62 -7.51
CA HIS A 130 0.11 4.00 -7.04
C HIS A 130 -0.46 4.10 -5.63
N TYR A 131 0.00 5.12 -4.91
CA TYR A 131 -0.56 5.57 -3.65
C TYR A 131 -0.66 7.09 -3.63
N TRP A 132 -1.40 7.63 -2.68
CA TRP A 132 -1.46 9.07 -2.49
C TRP A 132 -0.91 9.46 -1.13
N GLN A 133 -0.14 10.52 -1.11
CA GLN A 133 0.35 11.14 0.11
C GLN A 133 0.17 12.65 0.00
N GLN A 134 -0.39 13.25 1.05
CA GLN A 134 -0.49 14.70 1.12
C GLN A 134 0.89 15.31 1.33
N SER A 135 1.18 16.37 0.58
CA SER A 135 2.37 17.20 0.78
C SER A 135 2.07 18.26 1.84
N GLY A 136 2.97 18.46 2.81
CA GLY A 136 2.86 19.51 3.81
C GLY A 136 2.91 19.04 5.26
N ALA A 137 2.42 19.86 6.20
CA ALA A 137 2.50 19.62 7.63
C ALA A 137 1.58 18.51 8.15
N SER A 138 0.53 18.16 7.42
CA SER A 138 -0.38 17.05 7.75
C SER A 138 0.00 15.83 6.94
N ILE A 139 0.26 14.72 7.64
CA ILE A 139 0.57 13.45 6.99
C ILE A 139 -0.76 12.71 6.79
N ALA A 140 -1.36 12.85 5.61
CA ALA A 140 -2.47 12.02 5.18
C ALA A 140 -2.00 11.16 4.00
N GLU A 141 -2.40 9.90 4.01
CA GLU A 141 -2.00 8.91 3.01
C GLU A 141 -3.16 7.98 2.71
N VAL A 142 -3.32 7.61 1.44
CA VAL A 142 -4.19 6.54 0.98
C VAL A 142 -3.30 5.43 0.44
N ASP A 143 -3.46 4.22 0.95
CA ASP A 143 -2.52 3.12 0.77
C ASP A 143 -2.34 2.73 -0.70
N TYR A 144 -3.45 2.67 -1.48
CA TYR A 144 -3.41 2.42 -2.92
C TYR A 144 -4.42 3.28 -3.67
N LEU A 145 -4.07 3.60 -4.93
CA LEU A 145 -4.98 4.16 -5.91
C LEU A 145 -5.05 3.22 -7.13
N GLU A 146 -6.25 2.88 -7.56
CA GLU A 146 -6.50 2.10 -8.77
C GLU A 146 -7.31 2.93 -9.77
N ALA A 147 -7.08 2.65 -11.05
CA ALA A 147 -7.88 3.21 -12.14
C ALA A 147 -8.89 2.15 -12.60
N LYS A 148 -10.17 2.44 -12.48
CA LYS A 148 -11.25 1.54 -12.90
C LYS A 148 -12.38 2.36 -13.52
N ASP A 149 -12.86 1.92 -14.68
CA ASP A 149 -13.96 2.58 -15.41
C ASP A 149 -13.73 4.10 -15.58
N ALA A 150 -12.52 4.47 -15.98
CA ALA A 150 -12.05 5.85 -16.12
C ALA A 150 -12.16 6.71 -14.85
N ARG A 151 -12.17 6.08 -13.68
CA ARG A 151 -12.23 6.75 -12.37
C ARG A 151 -11.07 6.33 -11.49
N VAL A 152 -10.69 7.23 -10.58
CA VAL A 152 -9.74 6.93 -9.51
C VAL A 152 -10.50 6.28 -8.36
N ILE A 153 -10.08 5.10 -7.93
CA ILE A 153 -10.62 4.39 -6.78
C ILE A 153 -9.56 4.37 -5.69
N PRO A 154 -9.76 5.10 -4.59
CA PRO A 154 -8.87 5.04 -3.44
C PRO A 154 -9.16 3.79 -2.61
N ILE A 155 -8.10 3.15 -2.13
CA ILE A 155 -8.15 1.92 -1.36
C ILE A 155 -7.41 2.14 -0.04
N GLU A 156 -8.14 2.00 1.06
CA GLU A 156 -7.61 2.05 2.42
C GLU A 156 -7.48 0.64 2.96
N VAL A 157 -6.29 0.26 3.37
CA VAL A 157 -6.00 -1.08 3.91
C VAL A 157 -6.12 -1.06 5.43
N LYS A 158 -6.91 -1.98 5.96
CA LYS A 158 -7.04 -2.18 7.41
C LYS A 158 -6.75 -3.63 7.78
N SER A 159 -5.94 -3.79 8.82
CA SER A 159 -5.55 -5.09 9.38
C SER A 159 -6.54 -5.60 10.44
N GLY A 160 -7.73 -5.00 10.53
CA GLY A 160 -8.74 -5.33 11.52
C GLY A 160 -10.12 -4.82 11.11
N THR A 161 -11.08 -4.98 12.02
CA THR A 161 -12.48 -4.56 11.82
C THR A 161 -12.68 -3.08 12.14
N GLN A 162 -11.81 -2.52 12.97
CA GLN A 162 -11.84 -1.13 13.40
C GLN A 162 -10.75 -0.30 12.74
N GLY A 163 -10.87 1.00 12.83
CA GLY A 163 -9.88 1.97 12.34
C GLY A 163 -10.53 3.14 11.61
N GLY A 164 -9.96 4.32 11.82
CA GLY A 164 -10.41 5.54 11.17
C GLY A 164 -10.06 5.56 9.69
N MET A 165 -10.83 6.30 8.91
CA MET A 165 -10.63 6.53 7.48
C MET A 165 -10.40 8.01 7.18
N LYS A 166 -9.75 8.74 8.09
CA LYS A 166 -9.58 10.20 7.96
C LYS A 166 -8.89 10.59 6.66
N SER A 167 -7.79 9.90 6.32
CA SER A 167 -7.03 10.17 5.09
C SER A 167 -7.85 9.85 3.85
N LEU A 168 -8.60 8.74 3.86
CA LEU A 168 -9.48 8.35 2.77
C LEU A 168 -10.57 9.42 2.54
N TRP A 169 -11.25 9.85 3.60
CA TRP A 169 -12.26 10.92 3.49
C TRP A 169 -11.67 12.24 3.01
N GLN A 170 -10.48 12.61 3.51
CA GLN A 170 -9.79 13.81 3.08
C GLN A 170 -9.42 13.76 1.59
N PHE A 171 -8.89 12.64 1.12
CA PHE A 171 -8.59 12.42 -0.28
C PHE A 171 -9.85 12.51 -1.14
N MET A 172 -10.88 11.74 -0.80
CA MET A 172 -12.15 11.71 -1.56
C MET A 172 -12.78 13.11 -1.65
N ARG A 173 -12.71 13.89 -0.56
CA ARG A 173 -13.19 15.28 -0.56
C ARG A 173 -12.36 16.16 -1.49
N SER A 174 -11.05 16.09 -1.41
CA SER A 174 -10.14 16.93 -2.22
C SER A 174 -10.22 16.61 -3.73
N LYS A 175 -10.68 15.40 -4.08
CA LYS A 175 -10.80 14.92 -5.47
C LYS A 175 -12.24 14.78 -5.94
N HIS A 176 -13.20 15.21 -5.12
CA HIS A 176 -14.64 15.10 -5.42
C HIS A 176 -15.09 13.66 -5.78
N LEU A 177 -14.50 12.66 -5.11
CA LEU A 177 -14.81 11.26 -5.35
C LEU A 177 -16.01 10.80 -4.52
N CYS A 178 -16.90 10.04 -5.13
CA CYS A 178 -18.09 9.50 -4.47
C CYS A 178 -17.91 8.07 -3.95
N SER A 179 -16.89 7.34 -4.43
CA SER A 179 -16.68 5.93 -4.09
C SER A 179 -15.22 5.64 -3.72
N GLY A 180 -15.03 4.65 -2.86
CA GLY A 180 -13.74 4.13 -2.45
C GLY A 180 -13.87 2.73 -1.88
N VAL A 181 -12.75 2.15 -1.52
CA VAL A 181 -12.65 0.79 -0.97
C VAL A 181 -11.94 0.83 0.37
N ARG A 182 -12.38 -0.01 1.28
CA ARG A 182 -11.68 -0.34 2.52
C ARG A 182 -11.55 -1.84 2.65
N THR A 183 -10.37 -2.33 2.98
CA THR A 183 -10.23 -3.75 3.34
C THR A 183 -10.69 -4.00 4.78
N SER A 184 -11.11 -5.23 5.06
CA SER A 184 -11.51 -5.67 6.40
C SER A 184 -11.17 -7.15 6.58
N LEU A 185 -11.08 -7.60 7.84
CA LEU A 185 -11.09 -9.03 8.19
C LEU A 185 -12.51 -9.60 8.25
N GLU A 186 -13.53 -8.74 8.18
CA GLU A 186 -14.93 -9.13 8.10
C GLU A 186 -15.33 -9.49 6.66
N ASN A 187 -16.58 -9.89 6.49
CA ASN A 187 -17.15 -10.19 5.19
C ASN A 187 -17.41 -8.92 4.39
N PHE A 188 -17.88 -9.08 3.15
CA PHE A 188 -18.30 -7.97 2.28
C PHE A 188 -19.35 -7.10 2.95
N GLY A 189 -19.25 -5.80 2.74
CA GLY A 189 -20.17 -4.82 3.29
C GLY A 189 -20.05 -3.47 2.58
N SER A 190 -20.73 -2.49 3.11
CA SER A 190 -20.66 -1.12 2.62
C SER A 190 -20.92 -0.10 3.71
N ILE A 191 -20.37 1.10 3.53
CA ILE A 191 -20.63 2.26 4.37
C ILE A 191 -21.13 3.39 3.48
N ASN A 192 -22.27 3.95 3.81
CA ASN A 192 -22.72 5.23 3.27
C ASN A 192 -22.40 6.33 4.28
N TYR A 193 -21.69 7.35 3.82
CA TYR A 193 -21.26 8.46 4.63
C TYR A 193 -21.71 9.78 4.01
N VAL A 194 -22.41 10.59 4.80
CA VAL A 194 -22.78 11.96 4.41
C VAL A 194 -21.70 12.91 4.94
N ASP A 195 -20.93 13.51 4.03
CA ASP A 195 -19.82 14.37 4.37
C ASP A 195 -20.32 15.80 4.65
N ALA A 196 -20.56 16.11 5.92
CA ALA A 196 -20.99 17.43 6.35
C ALA A 196 -19.96 18.54 6.03
N LEU A 197 -18.68 18.17 5.86
CA LEU A 197 -17.62 19.12 5.50
C LEU A 197 -17.52 19.37 3.99
N ASP A 198 -18.34 18.68 3.21
CA ASP A 198 -18.44 18.83 1.75
C ASP A 198 -19.91 19.01 1.31
N GLY A 199 -20.60 19.94 1.97
CA GLY A 199 -21.97 20.28 1.61
C GLY A 199 -22.99 19.15 1.70
N GLY A 200 -22.70 18.09 2.44
CA GLY A 200 -23.58 16.92 2.56
C GLY A 200 -23.42 15.92 1.42
N ALA A 201 -22.32 15.94 0.69
CA ALA A 201 -22.03 14.97 -0.37
C ALA A 201 -22.07 13.54 0.18
N THR A 202 -22.82 12.65 -0.47
CA THR A 202 -22.87 11.24 -0.10
C THR A 202 -21.71 10.48 -0.72
N ARG A 203 -21.02 9.69 0.09
CA ARG A 203 -19.90 8.85 -0.32
C ARG A 203 -20.20 7.40 0.00
N TYR A 204 -19.79 6.51 -0.87
CA TYR A 204 -19.96 5.08 -0.76
C TYR A 204 -18.60 4.39 -0.60
N ILE A 205 -18.41 3.60 0.45
CA ILE A 205 -17.23 2.78 0.66
C ILE A 205 -17.64 1.31 0.61
N SER A 206 -17.07 0.59 -0.35
CA SER A 206 -17.15 -0.87 -0.38
C SER A 206 -16.19 -1.45 0.65
N ILE A 207 -16.70 -2.30 1.52
CA ILE A 207 -15.87 -3.11 2.43
C ILE A 207 -15.60 -4.43 1.75
N ILE A 208 -14.32 -4.75 1.56
CA ILE A 208 -13.89 -5.94 0.83
C ILE A 208 -12.92 -6.73 1.71
N PRO A 209 -13.15 -8.04 1.90
CA PRO A 209 -12.17 -8.92 2.53
C PRO A 209 -10.84 -8.85 1.79
N LEU A 210 -9.73 -8.87 2.53
CA LEU A 210 -8.39 -8.73 1.98
C LEU A 210 -8.13 -9.71 0.81
N TYR A 211 -8.55 -10.97 0.96
CA TYR A 211 -8.38 -12.02 -0.06
C TYR A 211 -9.21 -11.82 -1.33
N ALA A 212 -10.19 -10.93 -1.31
CA ALA A 212 -11.08 -10.65 -2.44
C ALA A 212 -10.77 -9.32 -3.13
N LEU A 213 -9.74 -8.60 -2.66
CA LEU A 213 -9.39 -7.27 -3.15
C LEU A 213 -9.04 -7.25 -4.64
N SER A 214 -8.51 -8.33 -5.15
CA SER A 214 -8.18 -8.50 -6.57
C SER A 214 -9.40 -8.54 -7.53
N ARG A 215 -10.61 -8.72 -6.99
CA ARG A 215 -11.84 -8.89 -7.80
C ARG A 215 -12.81 -7.72 -7.72
N PHE A 216 -12.42 -6.65 -7.05
CA PHE A 216 -13.28 -5.49 -6.94
C PHE A 216 -13.33 -4.64 -8.23
#